data_7a5e58b654fcc174ead65259822c735c
#
_entry.id   7a5e58b654fcc174ead65259822c735c
#
_cell.length_a   1.000
_cell.length_b   1.000
_cell.length_c   1.000
_cell.angle_alpha   90.00
_cell.angle_beta   90.00
_cell.angle_gamma   90.00
#
_symmetry.space_group_name_H-M   'P 1'
#
loop_
_entity.id
_entity.type
_entity.pdbx_description
1 polymer ?
#
loop_
_entity_poly.entity_id
_entity_poly.type
_entity_poly.pdbx_seq_one_letter_code
_entity_poly.pdbx_strand_id
1 'polypeptide(L)'
;MNRFLDCGAKKNPNASVTTYRKNSYICGCDKKNVHFDMKNNKIEIIQINISGEDKPGLTSSLTGILARHDAFILDIGQSNIHQSLTLGILFMTTAERSGQIMKELLFKASEMNIQIRFTPIDEEEYRRWVTGQGKNRYILTLVGRKITAEHISRVTQLISDAGLNIDDINRLTGRMPLDEDERAPKTSIEFSVRGTLSDKGHFQNELMKITKEGDVDLSFQRDGIFRRSRRLICFDMDSTLIRTEVIDELADRAGVGAEVREITERAMRGEIDFRESFEQRVALLKGLDVSVMEDIAVNLPITEGVDRMMTILKRVGYKTAILSGGFTYFGNYLKSRFGFDYVYANELEVEDGKLTGRYTGEIVDGARKAELLRLLCQFENIDIQQSVAVGDGANDLPMLNIAGLGIAFHAKPKVRETARQSLSTVGLDGILYFLGLKDSWVEAKGSK
;
A
#
# COMPACT_ATOMS: atom_id res chain seq x y z
N MET A 1 -48.65 -21.94 -8.64
CA MET A 1 -49.63 -21.80 -9.73
C MET A 1 -48.84 -21.40 -10.98
N ASN A 2 -48.76 -22.37 -11.91
CA ASN A 2 -47.92 -22.39 -13.11
C ASN A 2 -48.22 -21.27 -14.14
N ARG A 3 -47.17 -20.87 -14.87
CA ARG A 3 -47.22 -20.87 -16.35
C ARG A 3 -45.79 -20.75 -16.91
N PHE A 4 -45.30 -21.88 -17.42
CA PHE A 4 -44.25 -21.98 -18.44
C PHE A 4 -44.79 -21.45 -19.77
N LEU A 5 -43.94 -20.75 -20.52
CA LEU A 5 -44.09 -20.59 -21.96
C LEU A 5 -42.79 -20.99 -22.64
N ASP A 6 -42.94 -22.10 -23.31
CA ASP A 6 -41.99 -22.80 -24.20
C ASP A 6 -41.94 -22.00 -25.53
N CYS A 7 -40.74 -21.74 -26.05
CA CYS A 7 -40.56 -21.27 -27.43
C CYS A 7 -39.45 -22.10 -28.10
N GLY A 8 -39.90 -23.06 -28.89
CA GLY A 8 -39.10 -23.97 -29.65
C GLY A 8 -38.16 -23.31 -30.67
N ALA A 9 -36.90 -23.71 -30.66
CA ALA A 9 -35.93 -23.38 -31.67
C ALA A 9 -35.81 -24.49 -32.70
N LYS A 10 -36.19 -24.22 -33.94
CA LYS A 10 -35.88 -25.06 -35.11
C LYS A 10 -34.40 -24.87 -35.52
N LYS A 11 -33.67 -25.96 -35.54
CA LYS A 11 -32.32 -26.03 -36.11
C LYS A 11 -32.37 -25.90 -37.63
N ASN A 12 -31.53 -25.08 -38.20
CA ASN A 12 -31.20 -25.03 -39.61
C ASN A 12 -29.66 -25.24 -39.76
N PRO A 13 -29.20 -26.27 -40.48
CA PRO A 13 -27.76 -26.52 -40.66
C PRO A 13 -27.31 -25.91 -41.98
N ASN A 14 -26.52 -24.85 -41.95
CA ASN A 14 -25.57 -24.37 -42.96
C ASN A 14 -25.45 -22.84 -42.90
N ALA A 15 -24.48 -22.35 -42.15
CA ALA A 15 -23.83 -21.08 -42.44
C ALA A 15 -22.54 -20.96 -41.65
N SER A 16 -21.46 -20.98 -42.36
CA SER A 16 -20.10 -20.67 -41.93
C SER A 16 -19.97 -19.18 -41.61
N VAL A 17 -18.91 -18.90 -40.80
CA VAL A 17 -18.33 -17.58 -40.49
C VAL A 17 -18.90 -16.86 -39.28
N THR A 18 -18.16 -17.05 -38.21
CA THR A 18 -18.39 -16.44 -36.91
C THR A 18 -17.80 -15.02 -36.87
N THR A 19 -18.67 -14.01 -36.83
CA THR A 19 -18.26 -12.64 -36.49
C THR A 19 -18.61 -12.37 -35.03
N TYR A 20 -17.60 -12.26 -34.15
CA TYR A 20 -17.79 -11.86 -32.76
C TYR A 20 -18.18 -10.38 -32.70
N ARG A 21 -19.43 -10.08 -32.37
CA ARG A 21 -19.88 -8.75 -31.92
C ARG A 21 -19.62 -8.66 -30.43
N LYS A 22 -18.67 -7.81 -30.01
CA LYS A 22 -18.56 -7.34 -28.64
C LYS A 22 -19.71 -6.39 -28.33
N ASN A 23 -20.62 -6.79 -27.43
CA ASN A 23 -21.59 -5.88 -26.82
C ASN A 23 -20.88 -5.03 -25.77
N SER A 24 -20.73 -3.74 -26.01
CA SER A 24 -20.38 -2.75 -25.00
C SER A 24 -21.68 -2.08 -24.53
N TYR A 25 -22.03 -2.28 -23.25
CA TYR A 25 -23.03 -1.45 -22.57
C TYR A 25 -22.39 -0.12 -22.22
N ILE A 26 -22.82 0.95 -22.85
CA ILE A 26 -22.56 2.33 -22.41
C ILE A 26 -23.88 3.10 -22.48
N CYS A 27 -24.17 3.76 -21.36
CA CYS A 27 -25.27 4.64 -21.06
C CYS A 27 -25.54 5.66 -22.18
N GLY A 28 -26.83 5.95 -22.43
CA GLY A 28 -27.29 6.85 -23.49
C GLY A 28 -26.83 8.29 -23.31
N CYS A 29 -25.85 8.68 -24.12
CA CYS A 29 -25.62 10.06 -24.50
C CYS A 29 -25.62 10.13 -26.03
N ASP A 30 -26.30 11.13 -26.59
CA ASP A 30 -26.42 11.35 -28.02
C ASP A 30 -25.09 11.16 -28.77
N LYS A 31 -25.05 10.17 -29.63
CA LYS A 31 -23.94 9.93 -30.55
C LYS A 31 -23.98 11.02 -31.64
N LYS A 32 -23.35 12.16 -31.39
CA LYS A 32 -22.71 12.88 -32.48
C LYS A 32 -21.48 12.08 -32.84
N ASN A 33 -21.60 11.22 -33.87
CA ASN A 33 -20.48 10.54 -34.48
C ASN A 33 -19.52 11.61 -35.02
N VAL A 34 -18.45 11.91 -34.28
CA VAL A 34 -17.28 12.52 -34.85
C VAL A 34 -16.59 11.40 -35.65
N HIS A 35 -17.12 11.13 -36.86
CA HIS A 35 -16.39 10.39 -37.86
C HIS A 35 -15.27 11.30 -38.30
N PHE A 36 -14.05 11.08 -37.78
CA PHE A 36 -12.85 11.49 -38.48
C PHE A 36 -12.90 10.77 -39.81
N ASP A 37 -13.02 11.54 -40.90
CA ASP A 37 -13.07 10.98 -42.24
C ASP A 37 -11.64 10.51 -42.60
N MET A 38 -11.32 9.28 -42.12
CA MET A 38 -10.00 8.66 -42.26
C MET A 38 -9.64 8.32 -43.70
N LYS A 39 -10.52 8.58 -44.69
CA LYS A 39 -10.31 8.06 -46.04
C LYS A 39 -9.51 8.97 -46.95
N ASN A 40 -9.29 10.26 -46.65
CA ASN A 40 -8.62 11.16 -47.58
C ASN A 40 -7.53 12.09 -47.00
N ASN A 41 -7.36 12.21 -45.68
CA ASN A 41 -6.36 13.13 -45.12
C ASN A 41 -5.26 12.37 -44.36
N LYS A 42 -4.00 12.58 -44.72
CA LYS A 42 -2.86 12.05 -44.00
C LYS A 42 -2.91 12.52 -42.54
N ILE A 43 -2.98 11.56 -41.61
CA ILE A 43 -3.00 11.79 -40.18
C ILE A 43 -1.56 11.99 -39.68
N GLU A 44 -1.38 12.92 -38.75
CA GLU A 44 -0.12 13.14 -38.04
C GLU A 44 -0.37 13.03 -36.52
N ILE A 45 0.52 12.29 -35.85
CA ILE A 45 0.55 12.16 -34.40
C ILE A 45 1.74 12.97 -33.91
N ILE A 46 1.48 13.90 -32.99
CA ILE A 46 2.50 14.85 -32.51
C ILE A 46 2.49 14.84 -30.99
N GLN A 47 3.64 14.61 -30.41
CA GLN A 47 3.90 14.82 -29.01
C GLN A 47 4.44 16.21 -28.79
N ILE A 48 3.84 16.96 -27.86
CA ILE A 48 4.39 18.23 -27.37
C ILE A 48 4.89 18.04 -25.95
N ASN A 49 6.10 18.51 -25.71
CA ASN A 49 6.69 18.61 -24.39
C ASN A 49 6.89 20.08 -24.05
N ILE A 50 6.30 20.49 -22.95
CA ILE A 50 6.28 21.87 -22.48
C ILE A 50 6.96 21.91 -21.13
N SER A 51 7.86 22.89 -20.94
CA SER A 51 8.50 23.14 -19.65
C SER A 51 8.56 24.63 -19.36
N GLY A 52 8.40 25.00 -18.09
CA GLY A 52 8.45 26.40 -17.67
C GLY A 52 7.95 26.58 -16.25
N GLU A 53 7.73 27.82 -15.86
CA GLU A 53 7.17 28.17 -14.58
C GLU A 53 5.67 27.77 -14.53
N ASP A 54 5.24 27.13 -13.40
CA ASP A 54 3.85 26.76 -13.21
C ASP A 54 2.97 28.00 -13.03
N LYS A 55 2.06 28.21 -13.97
CA LYS A 55 1.14 29.36 -13.97
C LYS A 55 -0.30 28.91 -14.22
N PRO A 56 -1.28 29.48 -13.49
CA PRO A 56 -2.69 29.22 -13.76
C PRO A 56 -3.04 29.53 -15.23
N GLY A 57 -3.81 28.64 -15.86
CA GLY A 57 -4.30 28.83 -17.22
C GLY A 57 -3.38 28.33 -18.34
N LEU A 58 -2.19 27.82 -18.02
CA LEU A 58 -1.25 27.31 -19.03
C LEU A 58 -1.87 26.16 -19.82
N THR A 59 -2.31 25.10 -19.14
CA THR A 59 -2.90 23.93 -19.78
C THR A 59 -4.16 24.30 -20.59
N SER A 60 -5.04 25.15 -20.04
CA SER A 60 -6.27 25.58 -20.74
C SER A 60 -5.97 26.40 -22.00
N SER A 61 -4.95 27.27 -21.97
CA SER A 61 -4.56 28.05 -23.13
C SER A 61 -4.04 27.17 -24.28
N LEU A 62 -3.21 26.17 -23.95
CA LEU A 62 -2.63 25.26 -24.95
C LEU A 62 -3.67 24.28 -25.50
N THR A 63 -4.49 23.67 -24.64
CA THR A 63 -5.57 22.76 -25.08
C THR A 63 -6.66 23.52 -25.84
N GLY A 64 -6.90 24.80 -25.53
CA GLY A 64 -7.80 25.67 -26.28
C GLY A 64 -7.36 25.88 -27.73
N ILE A 65 -6.03 25.92 -28.01
CA ILE A 65 -5.52 25.96 -29.38
C ILE A 65 -5.82 24.64 -30.09
N LEU A 66 -5.53 23.50 -29.45
CA LEU A 66 -5.82 22.17 -30.00
C LEU A 66 -7.33 22.01 -30.33
N ALA A 67 -8.19 22.50 -29.43
CA ALA A 67 -9.65 22.44 -29.60
C ALA A 67 -10.16 23.25 -30.80
N ARG A 68 -9.58 24.44 -31.06
CA ARG A 68 -10.00 25.26 -32.23
C ARG A 68 -9.69 24.61 -33.58
N HIS A 69 -8.74 23.68 -33.59
CA HIS A 69 -8.34 22.93 -34.79
C HIS A 69 -8.87 21.50 -34.81
N ASP A 70 -9.83 21.17 -33.95
CA ASP A 70 -10.40 19.82 -33.82
C ASP A 70 -9.32 18.71 -33.64
N ALA A 71 -8.21 19.03 -32.97
CA ALA A 71 -7.19 18.05 -32.68
C ALA A 71 -7.67 17.06 -31.61
N PHE A 72 -7.37 15.79 -31.80
CA PHE A 72 -7.78 14.74 -30.88
C PHE A 72 -6.64 14.41 -29.90
N ILE A 73 -6.87 14.59 -28.59
CA ILE A 73 -5.88 14.27 -27.56
C ILE A 73 -5.86 12.75 -27.34
N LEU A 74 -4.70 12.14 -27.54
CA LEU A 74 -4.45 10.72 -27.33
C LEU A 74 -3.94 10.44 -25.93
N ASP A 75 -3.13 11.34 -25.36
CA ASP A 75 -2.64 11.26 -23.99
C ASP A 75 -2.22 12.64 -23.47
N ILE A 76 -2.28 12.82 -22.14
CA ILE A 76 -1.86 14.05 -21.48
C ILE A 76 -1.33 13.74 -20.07
N GLY A 77 -0.17 14.32 -19.73
CA GLY A 77 0.44 14.16 -18.42
C GLY A 77 1.14 15.43 -17.97
N GLN A 78 1.00 15.79 -16.69
CA GLN A 78 1.63 16.95 -16.07
C GLN A 78 2.36 16.56 -14.79
N SER A 79 3.52 17.12 -14.57
CA SER A 79 4.32 16.96 -13.36
C SER A 79 4.89 18.30 -12.91
N ASN A 80 4.93 18.53 -11.58
CA ASN A 80 5.47 19.74 -10.99
C ASN A 80 6.54 19.39 -9.97
N ILE A 81 7.74 19.97 -10.15
CA ILE A 81 8.82 19.94 -9.15
C ILE A 81 9.17 21.37 -8.79
N HIS A 82 8.99 21.76 -7.53
CA HIS A 82 9.10 23.14 -7.07
C HIS A 82 8.13 24.04 -7.86
N GLN A 83 8.63 25.06 -8.56
CA GLN A 83 7.84 25.96 -9.42
C GLN A 83 7.96 25.60 -10.90
N SER A 84 8.66 24.50 -11.22
CA SER A 84 8.85 24.04 -12.60
C SER A 84 7.78 23.02 -12.98
N LEU A 85 7.03 23.35 -14.02
CA LEU A 85 6.03 22.49 -14.66
C LEU A 85 6.64 21.78 -15.85
N THR A 86 6.32 20.51 -15.99
CA THR A 86 6.50 19.73 -17.23
C THR A 86 5.14 19.18 -17.64
N LEU A 87 4.70 19.51 -18.87
CA LEU A 87 3.42 19.05 -19.44
C LEU A 87 3.70 18.37 -20.78
N GLY A 88 3.30 17.11 -20.89
CA GLY A 88 3.30 16.35 -22.14
C GLY A 88 1.88 16.23 -22.69
N ILE A 89 1.67 16.49 -23.96
CA ILE A 89 0.40 16.21 -24.66
C ILE A 89 0.72 15.46 -25.95
N LEU A 90 0.07 14.32 -26.13
CA LEU A 90 0.09 13.57 -27.38
C LEU A 90 -1.24 13.77 -28.08
N PHE A 91 -1.22 14.28 -29.30
CA PHE A 91 -2.44 14.55 -30.05
C PHE A 91 -2.34 14.09 -31.49
N MET A 92 -3.48 13.86 -32.10
CA MET A 92 -3.65 13.50 -33.51
C MET A 92 -4.38 14.61 -34.23
N THR A 93 -3.91 14.93 -35.45
CA THR A 93 -4.52 15.92 -36.33
C THR A 93 -4.29 15.55 -37.78
N THR A 94 -4.79 16.36 -38.74
CA THR A 94 -4.49 16.20 -40.18
C THR A 94 -3.22 16.96 -40.58
N ALA A 95 -2.50 16.49 -41.58
CA ALA A 95 -1.31 17.16 -42.09
C ALA A 95 -1.57 18.61 -42.57
N GLU A 96 -2.80 18.92 -42.98
CA GLU A 96 -3.21 20.28 -43.37
C GLU A 96 -3.27 21.23 -42.17
N ARG A 97 -3.64 20.74 -40.99
CA ARG A 97 -3.83 21.56 -39.78
C ARG A 97 -2.60 21.60 -38.89
N SER A 98 -1.73 20.59 -38.96
CA SER A 98 -0.59 20.43 -38.05
C SER A 98 0.33 21.65 -38.02
N GLY A 99 0.65 22.21 -39.21
CA GLY A 99 1.51 23.38 -39.33
C GLY A 99 0.92 24.65 -38.65
N GLN A 100 -0.39 24.86 -38.79
CA GLN A 100 -1.06 25.99 -38.14
C GLN A 100 -1.14 25.81 -36.62
N ILE A 101 -1.43 24.62 -36.16
CA ILE A 101 -1.43 24.27 -34.74
C ILE A 101 -0.07 24.53 -34.11
N MET A 102 1.00 24.02 -34.71
CA MET A 102 2.37 24.19 -34.20
C MET A 102 2.75 25.70 -34.17
N LYS A 103 2.40 26.47 -35.19
CA LYS A 103 2.63 27.90 -35.23
C LYS A 103 1.94 28.64 -34.09
N GLU A 104 0.63 28.37 -33.86
CA GLU A 104 -0.12 29.03 -32.78
C GLU A 104 0.39 28.63 -31.39
N LEU A 105 0.77 27.35 -31.21
CA LEU A 105 1.39 26.86 -29.97
C LEU A 105 2.74 27.54 -29.70
N LEU A 106 3.59 27.73 -30.73
CA LEU A 106 4.87 28.43 -30.59
C LEU A 106 4.68 29.89 -30.18
N PHE A 107 3.74 30.63 -30.80
CA PHE A 107 3.44 31.98 -30.41
C PHE A 107 2.94 32.07 -28.98
N LYS A 108 2.03 31.15 -28.60
CA LYS A 108 1.49 31.10 -27.23
C LYS A 108 2.57 30.75 -26.20
N ALA A 109 3.45 29.82 -26.52
CA ALA A 109 4.59 29.47 -25.68
C ALA A 109 5.51 30.68 -25.43
N SER A 110 5.83 31.46 -26.50
CA SER A 110 6.61 32.70 -26.41
C SER A 110 5.91 33.74 -25.52
N GLU A 111 4.61 33.95 -25.72
CA GLU A 111 3.80 34.90 -24.92
C GLU A 111 3.81 34.50 -23.41
N MET A 112 3.73 33.21 -23.12
CA MET A 112 3.71 32.70 -21.76
C MET A 112 5.10 32.49 -21.13
N ASN A 113 6.17 32.74 -21.90
CA ASN A 113 7.56 32.50 -21.51
C ASN A 113 7.81 31.04 -21.05
N ILE A 114 7.33 30.09 -21.87
CA ILE A 114 7.54 28.65 -21.68
C ILE A 114 8.27 28.05 -22.87
N GLN A 115 8.97 26.94 -22.64
CA GLN A 115 9.62 26.19 -23.71
C GLN A 115 8.64 25.11 -24.22
N ILE A 116 8.62 24.94 -25.55
CA ILE A 116 7.84 23.91 -26.21
C ILE A 116 8.69 23.16 -27.22
N ARG A 117 8.57 21.83 -27.22
CA ARG A 117 9.23 20.94 -28.18
C ARG A 117 8.18 20.04 -28.83
N PHE A 118 8.24 19.95 -30.17
CA PHE A 118 7.40 19.05 -30.98
C PHE A 118 8.20 17.81 -31.36
N THR A 119 7.58 16.65 -31.24
CA THR A 119 8.15 15.36 -31.67
C THR A 119 7.07 14.63 -32.50
N PRO A 120 7.24 14.48 -33.81
CA PRO A 120 6.37 13.63 -34.62
C PRO A 120 6.53 12.17 -34.18
N ILE A 121 5.41 11.47 -34.05
CA ILE A 121 5.37 10.04 -33.72
C ILE A 121 4.78 9.30 -34.92
N ASP A 122 5.45 8.26 -35.39
CA ASP A 122 4.88 7.44 -36.45
C ASP A 122 3.78 6.50 -35.92
N GLU A 123 2.89 6.08 -36.82
CA GLU A 123 1.73 5.26 -36.44
C GLU A 123 2.14 3.90 -35.86
N GLU A 124 3.24 3.33 -36.34
CA GLU A 124 3.72 2.04 -35.87
C GLU A 124 4.33 2.17 -34.47
N GLU A 125 5.09 3.22 -34.21
CA GLU A 125 5.61 3.59 -32.89
C GLU A 125 4.46 3.77 -31.88
N TYR A 126 3.43 4.52 -32.27
CA TYR A 126 2.24 4.71 -31.42
C TYR A 126 1.52 3.38 -31.13
N ARG A 127 1.31 2.52 -32.15
CA ARG A 127 0.69 1.21 -31.96
C ARG A 127 1.50 0.29 -31.04
N ARG A 128 2.84 0.28 -31.19
CA ARG A 128 3.74 -0.45 -30.29
C ARG A 128 3.63 0.05 -28.84
N TRP A 129 3.56 1.36 -28.65
CA TRP A 129 3.38 1.95 -27.34
C TRP A 129 2.03 1.56 -26.71
N VAL A 130 0.93 1.62 -27.43
CA VAL A 130 -0.40 1.22 -26.96
C VAL A 130 -0.46 -0.27 -26.60
N THR A 131 0.10 -1.15 -27.42
CA THR A 131 0.13 -2.60 -27.13
C THR A 131 1.04 -2.93 -25.94
N GLY A 132 2.05 -2.12 -25.67
CA GLY A 132 2.92 -2.24 -24.50
C GLY A 132 2.27 -1.92 -23.16
N GLN A 133 1.09 -1.28 -23.15
CA GLN A 133 0.41 -0.86 -21.91
C GLN A 133 -0.23 -2.01 -21.10
N GLY A 134 -0.42 -3.19 -21.71
CA GLY A 134 -1.01 -4.37 -21.06
C GLY A 134 -0.07 -5.16 -20.13
N LYS A 135 1.15 -4.67 -19.85
CA LYS A 135 2.12 -5.35 -18.98
C LYS A 135 1.74 -5.25 -17.50
N ASN A 136 2.26 -6.20 -16.72
CA ASN A 136 2.09 -6.15 -15.26
C ASN A 136 2.64 -4.84 -14.69
N ARG A 137 1.91 -4.30 -13.72
CA ARG A 137 2.31 -3.10 -12.97
C ARG A 137 2.61 -3.45 -11.52
N TYR A 138 3.62 -2.81 -10.99
CA TYR A 138 4.04 -2.94 -9.61
C TYR A 138 4.26 -1.56 -9.00
N ILE A 139 4.14 -1.51 -7.68
CA ILE A 139 4.49 -0.34 -6.90
C ILE A 139 5.64 -0.73 -5.98
N LEU A 140 6.74 0.01 -6.08
CA LEU A 140 7.84 -0.05 -5.16
C LEU A 140 7.80 1.21 -4.30
N THR A 141 7.69 1.03 -2.99
CA THR A 141 7.69 2.14 -2.02
C THR A 141 8.95 2.08 -1.18
N LEU A 142 9.72 3.15 -1.20
CA LEU A 142 10.92 3.36 -0.40
C LEU A 142 10.56 4.28 0.78
N VAL A 143 10.89 3.86 2.00
CA VAL A 143 10.60 4.61 3.25
C VAL A 143 11.85 4.63 4.11
N GLY A 144 12.12 5.75 4.77
CA GLY A 144 13.23 5.88 5.73
C GLY A 144 13.23 7.24 6.41
N ARG A 145 14.11 7.40 7.39
CA ARG A 145 14.33 8.71 8.03
C ARG A 145 14.99 9.68 7.05
N LYS A 146 15.94 9.20 6.26
CA LYS A 146 16.64 9.98 5.25
C LYS A 146 16.83 9.14 3.99
N ILE A 147 16.31 9.62 2.86
CA ILE A 147 16.54 8.99 1.56
C ILE A 147 17.63 9.79 0.82
N THR A 148 18.70 9.11 0.42
CA THR A 148 19.84 9.69 -0.30
C THR A 148 19.75 9.37 -1.79
N ALA A 149 20.57 10.04 -2.60
CA ALA A 149 20.72 9.73 -4.02
C ALA A 149 21.23 8.29 -4.25
N GLU A 150 22.05 7.75 -3.33
CA GLU A 150 22.52 6.38 -3.38
C GLU A 150 21.36 5.38 -3.28
N HIS A 151 20.44 5.58 -2.34
CA HIS A 151 19.24 4.73 -2.20
C HIS A 151 18.42 4.71 -3.48
N ILE A 152 18.19 5.88 -4.08
CA ILE A 152 17.45 6.00 -5.35
C ILE A 152 18.22 5.28 -6.47
N SER A 153 19.53 5.50 -6.58
CA SER A 153 20.37 4.87 -7.59
C SER A 153 20.33 3.35 -7.51
N ARG A 154 20.50 2.77 -6.31
CA ARG A 154 20.46 1.31 -6.10
C ARG A 154 19.09 0.72 -6.44
N VAL A 155 18.02 1.38 -6.03
CA VAL A 155 16.64 0.92 -6.33
C VAL A 155 16.36 0.98 -7.82
N THR A 156 16.72 2.08 -8.49
CA THR A 156 16.47 2.24 -9.94
C THR A 156 17.36 1.32 -10.77
N GLN A 157 18.59 1.04 -10.32
CA GLN A 157 19.46 0.05 -10.95
C GLN A 157 18.84 -1.35 -10.87
N LEU A 158 18.38 -1.77 -9.68
CA LEU A 158 17.71 -3.06 -9.51
C LEU A 158 16.47 -3.21 -10.40
N ILE A 159 15.66 -2.15 -10.54
CA ILE A 159 14.51 -2.13 -11.44
C ILE A 159 14.95 -2.32 -12.89
N SER A 160 16.00 -1.61 -13.31
CA SER A 160 16.57 -1.70 -14.66
C SER A 160 17.14 -3.11 -14.98
N ASP A 161 17.92 -3.68 -14.05
CA ASP A 161 18.53 -4.99 -14.20
C ASP A 161 17.48 -6.12 -14.28
N ALA A 162 16.33 -5.92 -13.65
CA ALA A 162 15.17 -6.80 -13.75
C ALA A 162 14.37 -6.63 -15.06
N GLY A 163 14.80 -5.75 -15.97
CA GLY A 163 14.11 -5.46 -17.23
C GLY A 163 12.76 -4.76 -17.05
N LEU A 164 12.59 -4.07 -15.93
CA LEU A 164 11.38 -3.31 -15.62
C LEU A 164 11.59 -1.83 -15.98
N ASN A 165 10.49 -1.13 -16.31
CA ASN A 165 10.48 0.29 -16.59
C ASN A 165 9.80 1.07 -15.46
N ILE A 166 10.34 2.23 -15.13
CA ILE A 166 9.72 3.17 -14.19
C ILE A 166 8.82 4.10 -15.01
N ASP A 167 7.52 4.07 -14.73
CA ASP A 167 6.54 4.92 -15.39
C ASP A 167 6.33 6.25 -14.65
N ASP A 168 6.44 6.24 -13.30
CA ASP A 168 6.20 7.41 -12.47
C ASP A 168 6.96 7.32 -11.14
N ILE A 169 7.37 8.48 -10.61
CA ILE A 169 8.03 8.60 -9.31
C ILE A 169 7.32 9.68 -8.50
N ASN A 170 6.74 9.30 -7.37
CA ASN A 170 5.98 10.20 -6.51
C ASN A 170 6.55 10.25 -5.09
N ARG A 171 6.74 11.44 -4.56
CA ARG A 171 6.95 11.62 -3.13
C ARG A 171 5.62 11.52 -2.40
N LEU A 172 5.54 10.67 -1.36
CA LEU A 172 4.34 10.50 -0.53
C LEU A 172 4.32 11.40 0.70
N THR A 173 5.50 11.72 1.23
CA THR A 173 5.66 12.62 2.39
C THR A 173 5.64 14.10 2.00
N GLY A 174 5.30 14.96 2.94
CA GLY A 174 5.48 16.40 2.84
C GLY A 174 6.90 16.80 2.43
N ARG A 175 7.07 18.04 1.98
CA ARG A 175 8.40 18.59 1.68
C ARG A 175 9.10 18.94 2.99
N MET A 176 10.41 18.69 3.06
CA MET A 176 11.22 18.93 4.25
C MET A 176 11.63 20.41 4.29
N PRO A 177 11.31 21.15 5.36
CA PRO A 177 11.91 22.46 5.61
C PRO A 177 13.43 22.33 5.81
N LEU A 178 14.20 23.35 5.43
CA LEU A 178 15.65 23.33 5.60
C LEU A 178 16.09 23.61 7.04
N ASP A 179 15.21 24.23 7.81
CA ASP A 179 15.50 24.78 9.16
C ASP A 179 14.96 23.90 10.29
N GLU A 180 14.46 22.71 10.01
CA GLU A 180 13.90 21.84 11.05
C GLU A 180 14.97 21.06 11.81
N ASP A 181 14.94 21.32 13.12
CA ASP A 181 15.62 20.67 14.20
C ASP A 181 15.30 19.15 14.29
N GLU A 182 16.35 18.35 14.40
CA GLU A 182 16.59 17.02 14.97
C GLU A 182 15.52 15.90 14.98
N ARG A 183 14.26 16.13 14.78
CA ARG A 183 13.30 15.05 14.55
C ARG A 183 13.31 14.69 13.08
N ALA A 184 14.22 13.81 12.70
CA ALA A 184 14.37 13.38 11.31
C ALA A 184 13.01 13.06 10.68
N PRO A 185 12.49 13.90 9.76
CA PRO A 185 11.20 13.68 9.15
C PRO A 185 11.24 12.38 8.36
N LYS A 186 10.14 11.64 8.37
CA LYS A 186 10.01 10.47 7.51
C LYS A 186 10.01 10.91 6.06
N THR A 187 10.69 10.17 5.21
CA THR A 187 10.67 10.37 3.77
C THR A 187 10.17 9.10 3.10
N SER A 188 9.24 9.25 2.17
CA SER A 188 8.74 8.13 1.36
C SER A 188 8.62 8.53 -0.10
N ILE A 189 9.10 7.64 -0.96
CA ILE A 189 9.06 7.77 -2.43
C ILE A 189 8.44 6.49 -3.00
N GLU A 190 7.46 6.67 -3.86
CA GLU A 190 6.78 5.60 -4.58
C GLU A 190 7.19 5.60 -6.05
N PHE A 191 7.55 4.44 -6.57
CA PHE A 191 7.83 4.18 -7.98
C PHE A 191 6.74 3.32 -8.57
N SER A 192 6.09 3.80 -9.62
CA SER A 192 5.22 2.99 -10.46
C SER A 192 6.07 2.28 -11.51
N VAL A 193 6.05 0.95 -11.49
CA VAL A 193 6.96 0.12 -12.28
C VAL A 193 6.16 -0.81 -13.17
N ARG A 194 6.58 -0.95 -14.44
CA ARG A 194 5.91 -1.78 -15.44
C ARG A 194 6.86 -2.80 -16.05
N GLY A 195 6.36 -4.01 -16.27
CA GLY A 195 7.11 -5.07 -16.95
C GLY A 195 6.77 -6.46 -16.47
N THR A 196 7.52 -7.44 -16.91
CA THR A 196 7.40 -8.83 -16.48
C THR A 196 8.64 -9.21 -15.69
N LEU A 197 8.45 -9.52 -14.43
CA LEU A 197 9.52 -9.96 -13.56
C LEU A 197 9.79 -11.44 -13.82
N SER A 198 10.95 -11.76 -14.36
CA SER A 198 11.36 -13.14 -14.70
C SER A 198 11.76 -13.94 -13.45
N ASP A 199 12.52 -13.35 -12.54
CA ASP A 199 12.97 -13.97 -11.29
C ASP A 199 12.56 -13.12 -10.08
N LYS A 200 11.43 -13.52 -9.48
CA LYS A 200 10.92 -12.85 -8.27
C LYS A 200 11.80 -13.10 -7.04
N GLY A 201 12.38 -14.27 -6.94
CA GLY A 201 13.20 -14.66 -5.79
C GLY A 201 14.48 -13.84 -5.74
N HIS A 202 15.20 -13.75 -6.84
CA HIS A 202 16.39 -12.92 -6.95
C HIS A 202 16.08 -11.45 -6.67
N PHE A 203 15.02 -10.91 -7.30
CA PHE A 203 14.62 -9.52 -7.11
C PHE A 203 14.29 -9.20 -5.63
N GLN A 204 13.55 -10.09 -4.94
CA GLN A 204 13.26 -9.91 -3.51
C GLN A 204 14.52 -9.97 -2.64
N ASN A 205 15.46 -10.86 -2.94
CA ASN A 205 16.72 -10.96 -2.21
C ASN A 205 17.57 -9.68 -2.35
N GLU A 206 17.61 -9.10 -3.54
CA GLU A 206 18.32 -7.83 -3.76
C GLU A 206 17.61 -6.65 -3.06
N LEU A 207 16.28 -6.60 -3.04
CA LEU A 207 15.53 -5.62 -2.24
C LEU A 207 15.89 -5.74 -0.75
N MET A 208 15.95 -6.96 -0.21
CA MET A 208 16.32 -7.17 1.20
C MET A 208 17.75 -6.73 1.50
N LYS A 209 18.70 -6.90 0.57
CA LYS A 209 20.06 -6.38 0.73
C LYS A 209 20.06 -4.85 0.81
N ILE A 210 19.36 -4.18 -0.09
CA ILE A 210 19.24 -2.70 -0.08
C ILE A 210 18.66 -2.23 1.27
N THR A 211 17.60 -2.88 1.75
CA THR A 211 16.98 -2.58 3.05
C THR A 211 17.95 -2.75 4.20
N LYS A 212 18.71 -3.87 4.22
CA LYS A 212 19.63 -4.20 5.32
C LYS A 212 20.84 -3.27 5.39
N GLU A 213 21.37 -2.86 4.23
CA GLU A 213 22.58 -2.06 4.12
C GLU A 213 22.32 -0.55 4.14
N GLY A 214 21.11 -0.13 3.72
CA GLY A 214 20.81 1.27 3.45
C GLY A 214 20.07 2.01 4.57
N ASP A 215 19.69 1.34 5.67
CA ASP A 215 18.83 1.93 6.71
C ASP A 215 17.54 2.54 6.13
N VAL A 216 16.95 1.81 5.19
CA VAL A 216 15.69 2.15 4.52
C VAL A 216 14.81 0.92 4.42
N ASP A 217 13.50 1.11 4.36
CA ASP A 217 12.54 0.04 4.14
C ASP A 217 11.97 0.08 2.73
N LEU A 218 11.75 -1.09 2.15
CA LEU A 218 11.24 -1.25 0.81
C LEU A 218 10.00 -2.15 0.80
N SER A 219 8.97 -1.71 0.09
CA SER A 219 7.77 -2.50 -0.19
C SER A 219 7.61 -2.65 -1.69
N PHE A 220 7.51 -3.89 -2.18
CA PHE A 220 7.24 -4.19 -3.59
C PHE A 220 5.93 -4.95 -3.72
N GLN A 221 4.94 -4.34 -4.36
CA GLN A 221 3.58 -4.84 -4.43
C GLN A 221 3.09 -4.82 -5.88
N ARG A 222 2.23 -5.79 -6.25
CA ARG A 222 1.51 -5.72 -7.53
C ARG A 222 0.49 -4.57 -7.47
N ASP A 223 0.50 -3.69 -8.48
CA ASP A 223 -0.53 -2.64 -8.60
C ASP A 223 -1.81 -3.26 -9.17
N GLY A 224 -2.77 -3.47 -8.31
CA GLY A 224 -4.05 -4.08 -8.64
C GLY A 224 -5.19 -3.50 -7.80
N ILE A 225 -6.40 -3.92 -8.14
CA ILE A 225 -7.62 -3.44 -7.47
C ILE A 225 -7.58 -3.69 -5.97
N PHE A 226 -7.05 -4.84 -5.54
CA PHE A 226 -6.97 -5.20 -4.11
C PHE A 226 -6.01 -4.31 -3.33
N ARG A 227 -4.88 -3.85 -3.93
CA ARG A 227 -4.00 -2.88 -3.28
C ARG A 227 -4.72 -1.58 -2.94
N ARG A 228 -5.58 -1.12 -3.83
CA ARG A 228 -6.32 0.17 -3.70
C ARG A 228 -7.60 0.05 -2.89
N SER A 229 -8.06 -1.16 -2.61
CA SER A 229 -9.33 -1.42 -1.92
C SER A 229 -9.16 -2.18 -0.60
N ARG A 230 -8.02 -2.05 0.07
CA ARG A 230 -7.81 -2.63 1.40
C ARG A 230 -8.76 -2.04 2.41
N ARG A 231 -9.25 -2.89 3.34
CA ARG A 231 -10.32 -2.53 4.28
C ARG A 231 -10.07 -2.98 5.71
N LEU A 232 -9.26 -4.01 5.93
CA LEU A 232 -8.98 -4.58 7.24
C LEU A 232 -7.47 -4.54 7.49
N ILE A 233 -7.08 -4.13 8.70
CA ILE A 233 -5.71 -4.25 9.16
C ILE A 233 -5.69 -4.90 10.54
N CYS A 234 -4.91 -5.96 10.69
CA CYS A 234 -4.71 -6.71 11.91
C CYS A 234 -3.28 -6.53 12.41
N PHE A 235 -3.14 -6.26 13.69
CA PHE A 235 -1.86 -6.03 14.35
C PHE A 235 -1.64 -7.08 15.42
N ASP A 236 -0.39 -7.53 15.58
CA ASP A 236 0.05 -8.04 16.86
C ASP A 236 0.12 -6.90 17.89
N MET A 237 0.15 -7.23 19.16
CA MET A 237 0.19 -6.25 20.25
C MET A 237 1.60 -6.07 20.78
N ASP A 238 2.13 -7.12 21.38
CA ASP A 238 3.44 -7.11 22.03
C ASP A 238 4.55 -6.92 21.01
N SER A 239 5.54 -6.08 21.32
CA SER A 239 6.64 -5.71 20.42
C SER A 239 6.20 -5.10 19.07
N THR A 240 4.89 -4.90 18.84
CA THR A 240 4.30 -4.28 17.64
C THR A 240 3.56 -2.98 17.98
N LEU A 241 2.40 -3.01 18.62
CA LEU A 241 1.67 -1.81 19.06
C LEU A 241 2.28 -1.19 20.30
N ILE A 242 2.90 -2.00 21.14
CA ILE A 242 3.65 -1.61 22.34
C ILE A 242 5.08 -2.14 22.27
N ARG A 243 6.02 -1.47 22.94
CA ARG A 243 7.45 -1.80 22.91
C ARG A 243 7.89 -2.69 24.09
N THR A 244 6.99 -3.57 24.53
CA THR A 244 7.22 -4.53 25.62
C THR A 244 6.40 -5.78 25.40
N GLU A 245 6.72 -6.82 26.16
CA GLU A 245 5.92 -8.04 26.29
C GLU A 245 5.13 -7.95 27.59
N VAL A 246 3.78 -7.94 27.54
CA VAL A 246 2.94 -7.76 28.75
C VAL A 246 3.12 -8.88 29.75
N ILE A 247 3.48 -10.09 29.31
CA ILE A 247 3.75 -11.21 30.23
C ILE A 247 5.02 -10.99 31.05
N ASP A 248 6.05 -10.35 30.47
CA ASP A 248 7.28 -10.03 31.20
C ASP A 248 7.03 -8.94 32.23
N GLU A 249 6.21 -7.92 31.91
CA GLU A 249 5.80 -6.87 32.85
C GLU A 249 5.04 -7.47 34.07
N LEU A 250 4.11 -8.39 33.80
CA LEU A 250 3.38 -9.10 34.86
C LEU A 250 4.32 -9.96 35.70
N ALA A 251 5.24 -10.67 35.09
CA ALA A 251 6.22 -11.53 35.76
C ALA A 251 7.16 -10.76 36.66
N ASP A 252 7.64 -9.61 36.20
CA ASP A 252 8.51 -8.74 37.02
C ASP A 252 7.76 -8.19 38.24
N ARG A 253 6.44 -7.83 38.11
CA ARG A 253 5.59 -7.46 39.25
C ARG A 253 5.25 -8.63 40.19
N ALA A 254 5.21 -9.85 39.65
CA ALA A 254 5.05 -11.08 40.47
C ALA A 254 6.35 -11.55 41.13
N GLY A 255 7.50 -10.97 40.78
CA GLY A 255 8.82 -11.41 41.26
C GLY A 255 9.35 -12.69 40.64
N VAL A 256 8.79 -13.11 39.50
CA VAL A 256 9.10 -14.36 38.75
C VAL A 256 9.67 -14.08 37.35
N GLY A 257 10.16 -12.87 37.11
CA GLY A 257 10.63 -12.45 35.81
C GLY A 257 11.81 -13.27 35.25
N ALA A 258 12.69 -13.76 36.13
CA ALA A 258 13.83 -14.60 35.71
C ALA A 258 13.35 -15.95 35.16
N GLU A 259 12.41 -16.60 35.82
CA GLU A 259 11.84 -17.88 35.45
C GLU A 259 11.04 -17.78 34.13
N VAL A 260 10.27 -16.70 33.97
CA VAL A 260 9.51 -16.46 32.75
C VAL A 260 10.43 -16.24 31.54
N ARG A 261 11.53 -15.48 31.73
CA ARG A 261 12.53 -15.30 30.66
C ARG A 261 13.23 -16.60 30.27
N GLU A 262 13.56 -17.46 31.24
CA GLU A 262 14.15 -18.80 30.97
C GLU A 262 13.20 -19.67 30.12
N ILE A 263 11.92 -19.71 30.47
CA ILE A 263 10.90 -20.46 29.69
C ILE A 263 10.78 -19.89 28.27
N THR A 264 10.80 -18.56 28.12
CA THR A 264 10.77 -17.88 26.82
C THR A 264 11.98 -18.28 25.98
N GLU A 265 13.18 -18.30 26.54
CA GLU A 265 14.41 -18.70 25.83
C GLU A 265 14.36 -20.16 25.39
N ARG A 266 13.84 -21.07 26.20
CA ARG A 266 13.61 -22.48 25.84
C ARG A 266 12.67 -22.62 24.66
N ALA A 267 11.58 -21.88 24.64
CA ALA A 267 10.66 -21.81 23.50
C ALA A 267 11.33 -21.27 22.23
N MET A 268 12.15 -20.22 22.36
CA MET A 268 12.89 -19.65 21.23
C MET A 268 13.96 -20.60 20.66
N ARG A 269 14.53 -21.49 21.48
CA ARG A 269 15.44 -22.55 21.04
C ARG A 269 14.70 -23.75 20.46
N GLY A 270 13.36 -23.79 20.54
CA GLY A 270 12.52 -24.89 20.05
C GLY A 270 12.50 -26.11 20.97
N GLU A 271 12.89 -25.97 22.24
CA GLU A 271 12.85 -27.04 23.25
C GLU A 271 11.44 -27.36 23.72
N ILE A 272 10.57 -26.35 23.73
CA ILE A 272 9.15 -26.43 24.05
C ILE A 272 8.34 -25.67 23.00
N ASP A 273 7.08 -26.04 22.78
CA ASP A 273 6.22 -25.33 21.86
C ASP A 273 5.61 -24.06 22.47
N PHE A 274 4.89 -23.29 21.64
CA PHE A 274 4.27 -22.02 22.08
C PHE A 274 3.24 -22.24 23.18
N ARG A 275 2.40 -23.27 23.04
CA ARG A 275 1.34 -23.59 24.00
C ARG A 275 1.91 -23.96 25.35
N GLU A 276 2.84 -24.90 25.37
CA GLU A 276 3.52 -25.33 26.59
C GLU A 276 4.26 -24.15 27.27
N SER A 277 4.97 -23.35 26.51
CA SER A 277 5.63 -22.13 27.01
C SER A 277 4.62 -21.15 27.61
N PHE A 278 3.50 -20.92 26.93
CA PHE A 278 2.45 -20.03 27.41
C PHE A 278 1.85 -20.51 28.72
N GLU A 279 1.48 -21.81 28.83
CA GLU A 279 0.91 -22.41 30.03
C GLU A 279 1.88 -22.35 31.22
N GLN A 280 3.16 -22.66 31.02
CA GLN A 280 4.18 -22.58 32.08
C GLN A 280 4.35 -21.15 32.59
N ARG A 281 4.41 -20.15 31.69
CA ARG A 281 4.58 -18.75 32.07
C ARG A 281 3.36 -18.19 32.81
N VAL A 282 2.15 -18.50 32.33
CA VAL A 282 0.89 -18.07 33.00
C VAL A 282 0.75 -18.70 34.38
N ALA A 283 1.15 -19.95 34.57
CA ALA A 283 1.10 -20.63 35.87
C ALA A 283 1.95 -19.92 36.93
N LEU A 284 3.07 -19.30 36.55
CA LEU A 284 3.92 -18.52 37.47
C LEU A 284 3.26 -17.23 37.96
N LEU A 285 2.24 -16.71 37.28
CA LEU A 285 1.54 -15.49 37.69
C LEU A 285 0.49 -15.73 38.78
N LYS A 286 0.34 -16.96 39.27
CA LYS A 286 -0.65 -17.33 40.29
C LYS A 286 -0.51 -16.45 41.54
N GLY A 287 -1.64 -15.88 41.97
CA GLY A 287 -1.73 -15.06 43.19
C GLY A 287 -1.41 -13.59 43.00
N LEU A 288 -1.01 -13.16 41.78
CA LEU A 288 -0.80 -11.76 41.44
C LEU A 288 -2.15 -11.00 41.50
N ASP A 289 -2.17 -9.86 42.17
CA ASP A 289 -3.34 -8.99 42.27
C ASP A 289 -3.66 -8.35 40.90
N VAL A 290 -4.92 -8.37 40.49
CA VAL A 290 -5.36 -7.84 39.19
C VAL A 290 -5.18 -6.32 39.05
N SER A 291 -5.09 -5.56 40.18
CA SER A 291 -4.83 -4.12 40.13
C SER A 291 -3.50 -3.77 39.45
N VAL A 292 -2.55 -4.71 39.46
CA VAL A 292 -1.27 -4.55 38.76
C VAL A 292 -1.45 -4.39 37.26
N MET A 293 -2.47 -5.02 36.68
CA MET A 293 -2.74 -4.93 35.23
C MET A 293 -3.13 -3.51 34.81
N GLU A 294 -3.87 -2.79 35.68
CA GLU A 294 -4.24 -1.38 35.43
C GLU A 294 -3.01 -0.47 35.43
N ASP A 295 -2.14 -0.67 36.42
CA ASP A 295 -0.90 0.10 36.54
C ASP A 295 0.03 -0.12 35.35
N ILE A 296 0.16 -1.35 34.88
CA ILE A 296 0.92 -1.67 33.66
C ILE A 296 0.26 -1.04 32.43
N ALA A 297 -1.07 -1.18 32.26
CA ALA A 297 -1.78 -0.71 31.07
C ALA A 297 -1.64 0.81 30.88
N VAL A 298 -1.75 1.60 31.94
CA VAL A 298 -1.60 3.06 31.90
C VAL A 298 -0.19 3.47 31.47
N ASN A 299 0.82 2.70 31.86
CA ASN A 299 2.24 2.98 31.61
C ASN A 299 2.81 2.23 30.38
N LEU A 300 1.99 1.55 29.57
CA LEU A 300 2.46 0.85 28.39
C LEU A 300 3.27 1.76 27.45
N PRO A 301 4.48 1.35 27.04
CA PRO A 301 5.31 2.11 26.12
C PRO A 301 4.78 1.96 24.69
N ILE A 302 3.91 2.87 24.26
CA ILE A 302 3.30 2.84 22.92
C ILE A 302 4.36 3.00 21.83
N THR A 303 4.24 2.23 20.78
CA THR A 303 5.13 2.30 19.61
C THR A 303 4.94 3.63 18.86
N GLU A 304 6.05 4.19 18.37
CA GLU A 304 6.04 5.43 17.58
C GLU A 304 5.06 5.34 16.41
N GLY A 305 4.23 6.36 16.26
CA GLY A 305 3.33 6.50 15.10
C GLY A 305 1.97 5.82 15.26
N VAL A 306 1.68 5.08 16.33
CA VAL A 306 0.36 4.43 16.55
C VAL A 306 -0.77 5.44 16.53
N ASP A 307 -0.65 6.57 17.26
CA ASP A 307 -1.69 7.61 17.31
C ASP A 307 -2.03 8.16 15.92
N ARG A 308 -0.99 8.55 15.17
CA ARG A 308 -1.15 9.08 13.81
C ARG A 308 -1.75 8.02 12.88
N MET A 309 -1.22 6.81 12.92
CA MET A 309 -1.68 5.70 12.09
C MET A 309 -3.16 5.41 12.34
N MET A 310 -3.57 5.22 13.59
CA MET A 310 -4.95 4.88 13.93
C MET A 310 -5.93 6.00 13.57
N THR A 311 -5.56 7.27 13.82
CA THR A 311 -6.37 8.42 13.40
C THR A 311 -6.65 8.41 11.91
N ILE A 312 -5.63 8.13 11.10
CA ILE A 312 -5.73 8.11 9.64
C ILE A 312 -6.53 6.90 9.16
N LEU A 313 -6.20 5.69 9.65
CA LEU A 313 -6.89 4.45 9.25
C LEU A 313 -8.39 4.55 9.49
N LYS A 314 -8.81 5.09 10.64
CA LYS A 314 -10.22 5.33 10.96
C LYS A 314 -10.87 6.32 10.00
N ARG A 315 -10.19 7.45 9.74
CA ARG A 315 -10.69 8.49 8.85
C ARG A 315 -10.93 7.98 7.43
N VAL A 316 -10.08 7.06 6.95
CA VAL A 316 -10.23 6.45 5.62
C VAL A 316 -11.08 5.17 5.61
N GLY A 317 -11.65 4.80 6.78
CA GLY A 317 -12.65 3.74 6.90
C GLY A 317 -12.09 2.32 6.98
N TYR A 318 -10.85 2.16 7.45
CA TYR A 318 -10.33 0.83 7.74
C TYR A 318 -10.97 0.25 9.00
N LYS A 319 -11.25 -1.05 8.95
CA LYS A 319 -11.47 -1.87 10.14
C LYS A 319 -10.13 -2.28 10.72
N THR A 320 -10.03 -2.26 12.04
CA THR A 320 -8.78 -2.48 12.76
C THR A 320 -8.94 -3.56 13.82
N ALA A 321 -7.99 -4.47 13.91
CA ALA A 321 -8.01 -5.57 14.85
C ALA A 321 -6.68 -5.76 15.57
N ILE A 322 -6.74 -6.18 16.83
CA ILE A 322 -5.60 -6.72 17.59
C ILE A 322 -5.74 -8.23 17.60
N LEU A 323 -4.73 -8.96 17.14
CA LEU A 323 -4.62 -10.42 17.17
C LEU A 323 -3.34 -10.79 17.91
N SER A 324 -3.44 -11.09 19.21
CA SER A 324 -2.26 -11.17 20.07
C SER A 324 -2.17 -12.48 20.87
N GLY A 325 -0.97 -12.98 21.01
CA GLY A 325 -0.62 -14.02 21.99
C GLY A 325 -0.54 -13.51 23.43
N GLY A 326 -0.63 -12.20 23.63
CA GLY A 326 -0.72 -11.57 24.96
C GLY A 326 -2.14 -11.67 25.55
N PHE A 327 -2.54 -10.67 26.36
CA PHE A 327 -3.75 -10.79 27.16
C PHE A 327 -4.84 -9.77 26.77
N THR A 328 -6.09 -10.23 26.84
CA THR A 328 -7.31 -9.49 26.49
C THR A 328 -7.44 -8.19 27.24
N TYR A 329 -7.02 -8.13 28.52
CA TYR A 329 -7.06 -6.93 29.33
C TYR A 329 -6.33 -5.76 28.66
N PHE A 330 -5.09 -5.98 28.23
CA PHE A 330 -4.26 -4.95 27.59
C PHE A 330 -4.76 -4.63 26.17
N GLY A 331 -5.21 -5.64 25.44
CA GLY A 331 -5.84 -5.44 24.14
C GLY A 331 -7.09 -4.52 24.23
N ASN A 332 -7.93 -4.72 25.23
CA ASN A 332 -9.11 -3.89 25.50
C ASN A 332 -8.75 -2.48 25.96
N TYR A 333 -7.69 -2.32 26.73
CA TYR A 333 -7.15 -1.00 27.06
C TYR A 333 -6.73 -0.23 25.81
N LEU A 334 -5.94 -0.88 24.91
CA LEU A 334 -5.54 -0.27 23.65
C LEU A 334 -6.74 0.01 22.73
N LYS A 335 -7.73 -0.90 22.71
CA LYS A 335 -8.99 -0.69 21.99
C LYS A 335 -9.71 0.57 22.48
N SER A 336 -9.83 0.76 23.78
CA SER A 336 -10.48 1.94 24.35
C SER A 336 -9.71 3.21 24.05
N ARG A 337 -8.37 3.17 24.09
CA ARG A 337 -7.49 4.31 23.88
C ARG A 337 -7.43 4.76 22.43
N PHE A 338 -7.27 3.81 21.48
CA PHE A 338 -7.06 4.08 20.05
C PHE A 338 -8.29 3.75 19.20
N GLY A 339 -9.28 3.04 19.80
CA GLY A 339 -10.55 2.67 19.20
C GLY A 339 -10.45 1.58 18.13
N PHE A 340 -9.70 0.53 18.38
CA PHE A 340 -9.73 -0.67 17.55
C PHE A 340 -11.14 -1.24 17.47
N ASP A 341 -11.51 -1.83 16.31
CA ASP A 341 -12.82 -2.46 16.14
C ASP A 341 -12.87 -3.82 16.86
N TYR A 342 -11.81 -4.62 16.78
CA TYR A 342 -11.73 -5.99 17.27
C TYR A 342 -10.50 -6.23 18.13
N VAL A 343 -10.65 -7.12 19.13
CA VAL A 343 -9.55 -7.62 19.96
C VAL A 343 -9.74 -9.13 20.15
N TYR A 344 -8.71 -9.88 19.83
CA TYR A 344 -8.61 -11.31 20.11
C TYR A 344 -7.25 -11.58 20.74
N ALA A 345 -7.28 -12.02 22.00
CA ALA A 345 -6.09 -12.32 22.78
C ALA A 345 -6.46 -13.35 23.87
N ASN A 346 -5.49 -13.83 24.63
CA ASN A 346 -5.73 -14.81 25.67
C ASN A 346 -6.35 -14.18 26.91
N GLU A 347 -7.28 -14.84 27.55
CA GLU A 347 -7.94 -14.35 28.74
C GLU A 347 -7.39 -15.03 30.00
N LEU A 348 -6.87 -14.23 30.93
CA LEU A 348 -6.40 -14.74 32.21
C LEU A 348 -7.60 -15.01 33.14
N GLU A 349 -7.58 -16.17 33.81
CA GLU A 349 -8.59 -16.49 34.80
C GLU A 349 -8.33 -15.77 36.11
N VAL A 350 -9.38 -15.14 36.65
CA VAL A 350 -9.35 -14.34 37.87
C VAL A 350 -10.31 -14.92 38.90
N GLU A 351 -9.86 -15.08 40.13
CA GLU A 351 -10.68 -15.49 41.28
C GLU A 351 -10.30 -14.61 42.49
N ASP A 352 -11.29 -14.04 43.18
CA ASP A 352 -11.12 -13.18 44.34
C ASP A 352 -10.11 -12.01 44.12
N GLY A 353 -10.14 -11.41 42.92
CA GLY A 353 -9.26 -10.29 42.58
C GLY A 353 -7.81 -10.65 42.33
N LYS A 354 -7.50 -11.95 42.17
CA LYS A 354 -6.14 -12.46 41.88
C LYS A 354 -6.13 -13.39 40.68
N LEU A 355 -5.00 -13.41 39.98
CA LEU A 355 -4.76 -14.38 38.92
C LEU A 355 -4.66 -15.79 39.48
N THR A 356 -5.37 -16.76 38.88
CA THR A 356 -5.33 -18.16 39.30
C THR A 356 -4.09 -18.91 38.77
N GLY A 357 -3.34 -18.32 37.85
CA GLY A 357 -2.28 -18.99 37.08
C GLY A 357 -2.84 -19.85 35.94
N ARG A 358 -4.10 -19.65 35.55
CA ARG A 358 -4.78 -20.33 34.44
C ARG A 358 -5.32 -19.29 33.46
N TYR A 359 -5.75 -19.77 32.30
CA TYR A 359 -6.40 -18.97 31.25
C TYR A 359 -7.74 -19.61 30.87
N THR A 360 -8.58 -18.84 30.18
CA THR A 360 -9.87 -19.32 29.66
C THR A 360 -9.89 -19.23 28.14
N GLY A 361 -10.63 -20.15 27.50
CA GLY A 361 -10.80 -20.19 26.04
C GLY A 361 -9.65 -20.84 25.27
N GLU A 362 -9.61 -20.59 23.97
CA GLU A 362 -8.57 -21.11 23.07
C GLU A 362 -7.36 -20.19 23.04
N ILE A 363 -6.16 -20.77 23.04
CA ILE A 363 -4.91 -20.00 22.94
C ILE A 363 -4.79 -19.35 21.55
N VAL A 364 -4.48 -18.07 21.53
CA VAL A 364 -4.21 -17.31 20.31
C VAL A 364 -2.74 -17.48 19.94
N ASP A 365 -2.46 -18.60 19.29
CA ASP A 365 -1.15 -18.89 18.68
C ASP A 365 -1.09 -18.40 17.22
N GLY A 366 0.01 -18.69 16.50
CA GLY A 366 0.20 -18.27 15.12
C GLY A 366 -0.85 -18.84 14.15
N ALA A 367 -1.27 -20.08 14.32
CA ALA A 367 -2.32 -20.71 13.51
C ALA A 367 -3.66 -20.01 13.75
N ARG A 368 -3.98 -19.75 15.02
CA ARG A 368 -5.21 -19.05 15.42
C ARG A 368 -5.24 -17.60 14.92
N LYS A 369 -4.11 -16.86 14.94
CA LYS A 369 -4.03 -15.52 14.33
C LYS A 369 -4.41 -15.56 12.84
N ALA A 370 -3.89 -16.54 12.08
CA ALA A 370 -4.24 -16.70 10.68
C ALA A 370 -5.72 -17.06 10.44
N GLU A 371 -6.28 -17.90 11.28
CA GLU A 371 -7.70 -18.24 11.25
C GLU A 371 -8.57 -17.04 11.57
N LEU A 372 -8.27 -16.30 12.64
CA LEU A 372 -8.97 -15.08 13.03
C LEU A 372 -8.95 -14.02 11.93
N LEU A 373 -7.82 -13.85 11.22
CA LEU A 373 -7.74 -12.97 10.05
C LEU A 373 -8.74 -13.39 8.96
N ARG A 374 -8.85 -14.71 8.65
CA ARG A 374 -9.83 -15.21 7.67
C ARG A 374 -11.28 -14.99 8.14
N LEU A 375 -11.56 -15.27 9.42
CA LEU A 375 -12.89 -15.04 10.00
C LEU A 375 -13.29 -13.57 9.97
N LEU A 376 -12.38 -12.65 10.28
CA LEU A 376 -12.62 -11.22 10.19
C LEU A 376 -12.87 -10.77 8.74
N CYS A 377 -12.12 -11.30 7.77
CA CYS A 377 -12.39 -11.02 6.36
C CYS A 377 -13.80 -11.50 5.94
N GLN A 378 -14.22 -12.69 6.40
CA GLN A 378 -15.57 -13.19 6.14
C GLN A 378 -16.64 -12.33 6.81
N PHE A 379 -16.43 -11.95 8.07
CA PHE A 379 -17.35 -11.10 8.83
C PHE A 379 -17.55 -9.72 8.20
N GLU A 380 -16.45 -9.09 7.74
CA GLU A 380 -16.47 -7.79 7.05
C GLU A 380 -16.85 -7.91 5.56
N ASN A 381 -17.09 -9.13 5.06
CA ASN A 381 -17.42 -9.42 3.65
C ASN A 381 -16.39 -8.84 2.67
N ILE A 382 -15.11 -9.09 2.92
CA ILE A 382 -13.99 -8.67 2.08
C ILE A 382 -13.14 -9.87 1.65
N ASP A 383 -12.44 -9.72 0.52
CA ASP A 383 -11.43 -10.69 0.10
C ASP A 383 -10.19 -10.62 1.00
N ILE A 384 -9.54 -11.76 1.24
CA ILE A 384 -8.30 -11.83 2.03
C ILE A 384 -7.19 -10.92 1.45
N GLN A 385 -7.19 -10.69 0.13
CA GLN A 385 -6.28 -9.77 -0.53
C GLN A 385 -6.52 -8.29 -0.15
N GLN A 386 -7.65 -7.97 0.45
CA GLN A 386 -7.96 -6.64 0.97
C GLN A 386 -7.53 -6.46 2.44
N SER A 387 -6.93 -7.48 3.03
CA SER A 387 -6.40 -7.43 4.39
C SER A 387 -4.93 -7.01 4.44
N VAL A 388 -4.55 -6.48 5.59
CA VAL A 388 -3.17 -6.18 5.98
C VAL A 388 -2.92 -6.87 7.32
N ALA A 389 -1.75 -7.47 7.51
CA ALA A 389 -1.32 -8.03 8.77
C ALA A 389 0.05 -7.45 9.15
N VAL A 390 0.23 -7.14 10.43
CA VAL A 390 1.45 -6.51 10.96
C VAL A 390 1.86 -7.24 12.24
N GLY A 391 3.13 -7.63 12.33
CA GLY A 391 3.67 -8.31 13.50
C GLY A 391 5.19 -8.40 13.44
N ASP A 392 5.84 -8.76 14.54
CA ASP A 392 7.30 -8.80 14.68
C ASP A 392 7.85 -10.23 14.85
N GLY A 393 7.00 -11.17 15.29
CA GLY A 393 7.38 -12.50 15.73
C GLY A 393 7.18 -13.63 14.72
N ALA A 394 7.79 -14.78 15.00
CA ALA A 394 7.60 -15.99 14.20
C ALA A 394 6.15 -16.52 14.28
N ASN A 395 5.46 -16.27 15.40
CA ASN A 395 4.04 -16.53 15.59
C ASN A 395 3.13 -15.70 14.66
N ASP A 396 3.63 -14.61 14.08
CA ASP A 396 2.85 -13.78 13.15
C ASP A 396 2.95 -14.27 11.71
N LEU A 397 4.01 -15.02 11.36
CA LEU A 397 4.25 -15.47 9.99
C LEU A 397 3.03 -16.12 9.33
N PRO A 398 2.23 -17.00 10.01
CA PRO A 398 1.04 -17.56 9.40
C PRO A 398 0.03 -16.49 8.93
N MET A 399 -0.25 -15.45 9.73
CA MET A 399 -1.16 -14.38 9.33
C MET A 399 -0.52 -13.43 8.31
N LEU A 400 0.78 -13.11 8.43
CA LEU A 400 1.51 -12.27 7.48
C LEU A 400 1.52 -12.88 6.08
N ASN A 401 1.68 -14.21 5.97
CA ASN A 401 1.76 -14.90 4.68
C ASN A 401 0.43 -14.98 3.92
N ILE A 402 -0.70 -15.04 4.62
CA ILE A 402 -2.03 -15.13 3.98
C ILE A 402 -2.64 -13.76 3.68
N ALA A 403 -2.23 -12.72 4.38
CA ALA A 403 -2.73 -11.37 4.16
C ALA A 403 -2.40 -10.85 2.76
N GLY A 404 -3.24 -9.97 2.21
CA GLY A 404 -2.95 -9.25 0.97
C GLY A 404 -1.69 -8.39 1.06
N LEU A 405 -1.36 -7.91 2.28
CA LEU A 405 -0.11 -7.26 2.63
C LEU A 405 0.31 -7.68 4.03
N GLY A 406 1.32 -8.53 4.13
CA GLY A 406 1.97 -8.88 5.40
C GLY A 406 3.22 -8.03 5.61
N ILE A 407 3.34 -7.40 6.78
CA ILE A 407 4.43 -6.48 7.13
C ILE A 407 5.09 -6.97 8.41
N ALA A 408 6.37 -7.34 8.33
CA ALA A 408 7.22 -7.59 9.49
C ALA A 408 7.70 -6.24 10.06
N PHE A 409 7.21 -5.88 11.25
CA PHE A 409 7.51 -4.60 11.89
C PHE A 409 8.58 -4.77 12.96
N HIS A 410 9.72 -4.06 12.84
CA HIS A 410 10.90 -4.18 13.73
C HIS A 410 11.26 -5.63 14.06
N ALA A 411 10.99 -6.53 13.12
CA ALA A 411 11.01 -7.96 13.32
C ALA A 411 12.43 -8.53 13.46
N LYS A 412 12.50 -9.65 14.16
CA LYS A 412 13.75 -10.43 14.31
C LYS A 412 14.28 -10.86 12.93
N PRO A 413 15.60 -11.05 12.77
CA PRO A 413 16.21 -11.34 11.46
C PRO A 413 15.55 -12.49 10.70
N LYS A 414 15.25 -13.60 11.37
CA LYS A 414 14.59 -14.78 10.78
C LYS A 414 13.20 -14.46 10.21
N VAL A 415 12.45 -13.58 10.88
CA VAL A 415 11.11 -13.15 10.43
C VAL A 415 11.23 -12.20 9.24
N ARG A 416 12.19 -11.27 9.28
CA ARG A 416 12.49 -10.35 8.17
C ARG A 416 12.86 -11.07 6.88
N GLU A 417 13.62 -12.17 6.98
CA GLU A 417 14.03 -12.99 5.83
C GLU A 417 12.85 -13.77 5.21
N THR A 418 11.83 -14.08 6.01
CA THR A 418 10.67 -14.87 5.56
C THR A 418 9.52 -13.97 5.11
N ALA A 419 9.37 -12.79 5.69
CA ALA A 419 8.30 -11.85 5.36
C ALA A 419 8.55 -11.16 4.00
N ARG A 420 7.47 -10.93 3.24
CA ARG A 420 7.56 -10.27 1.93
C ARG A 420 7.89 -8.78 2.03
N GLN A 421 7.51 -8.14 3.13
CA GLN A 421 7.69 -6.72 3.39
C GLN A 421 8.18 -6.53 4.81
N SER A 422 9.09 -5.58 5.01
CA SER A 422 9.55 -5.20 6.36
C SER A 422 9.49 -3.69 6.54
N LEU A 423 9.27 -3.26 7.77
CA LEU A 423 9.30 -1.87 8.19
C LEU A 423 10.07 -1.80 9.51
N SER A 424 11.28 -1.23 9.49
CA SER A 424 12.21 -1.27 10.62
C SER A 424 12.92 0.06 10.91
N THR A 425 12.82 1.05 10.00
CA THR A 425 13.56 2.32 10.11
C THR A 425 12.72 3.47 10.63
N VAL A 426 11.40 3.32 10.58
CA VAL A 426 10.44 4.35 11.01
C VAL A 426 9.38 3.75 11.93
N GLY A 427 8.57 4.60 12.56
CA GLY A 427 7.46 4.15 13.39
C GLY A 427 6.34 3.47 12.60
N LEU A 428 5.34 2.96 13.32
CA LEU A 428 4.26 2.14 12.77
C LEU A 428 3.42 2.89 11.72
N ASP A 429 3.35 4.22 11.77
CA ASP A 429 2.70 5.03 10.75
C ASP A 429 3.41 5.02 9.38
N GLY A 430 4.63 4.46 9.26
CA GLY A 430 5.26 4.15 7.99
C GLY A 430 4.43 3.20 7.10
N ILE A 431 3.56 2.38 7.71
CA ILE A 431 2.63 1.51 7.01
C ILE A 431 1.71 2.30 6.07
N LEU A 432 1.34 3.52 6.43
CA LEU A 432 0.47 4.38 5.62
C LEU A 432 1.03 4.61 4.21
N TYR A 433 2.36 4.71 4.09
CA TYR A 433 3.02 4.86 2.80
C TYR A 433 3.01 3.56 1.98
N PHE A 434 3.11 2.40 2.63
CA PHE A 434 2.93 1.10 1.95
C PHE A 434 1.49 0.91 1.44
N LEU A 435 0.53 1.57 2.07
CA LEU A 435 -0.86 1.65 1.60
C LEU A 435 -1.04 2.70 0.48
N GLY A 436 -0.01 3.48 0.15
CA GLY A 436 -0.03 4.52 -0.89
C GLY A 436 -0.68 5.82 -0.45
N LEU A 437 -0.84 6.05 0.86
CA LEU A 437 -1.40 7.30 1.39
C LEU A 437 -0.34 8.41 1.36
N LYS A 438 -0.75 9.61 0.90
CA LYS A 438 0.10 10.80 0.87
C LYS A 438 -0.20 11.68 2.08
N ASP A 439 0.82 12.31 2.65
CA ASP A 439 0.63 13.27 3.77
C ASP A 439 -0.32 14.40 3.36
N SER A 440 -0.21 14.92 2.14
CA SER A 440 -1.09 15.97 1.63
C SER A 440 -2.59 15.61 1.62
N TRP A 441 -2.94 14.32 1.61
CA TRP A 441 -4.33 13.87 1.68
C TRP A 441 -4.84 13.78 3.12
N VAL A 442 -3.93 13.62 4.05
CA VAL A 442 -4.23 13.30 5.45
C VAL A 442 -4.19 14.53 6.33
N GLU A 443 -3.23 15.44 6.07
CA GLU A 443 -3.01 16.66 6.88
C GLU A 443 -3.94 17.81 6.51
N ALA A 444 -4.63 17.73 5.37
CA ALA A 444 -5.50 18.78 4.86
C ALA A 444 -6.82 18.93 5.63
N LYS A 445 -6.80 19.11 6.96
CA LYS A 445 -7.85 19.76 7.77
C LYS A 445 -7.55 19.63 9.28
N GLY A 446 -6.70 20.45 9.79
CA GLY A 446 -6.43 20.48 11.24
C GLY A 446 -5.67 21.70 11.73
N SER A 447 -5.48 22.69 10.88
CA SER A 447 -4.92 23.98 11.30
C SER A 447 -5.97 25.06 11.10
N LYS A 448 -6.84 25.20 12.12
CA LYS A 448 -7.42 26.45 12.58
C LYS A 448 -7.59 26.37 14.08
#